data_ffc011da0bd4d0fbf6390840d1e9275a
#
_entry.id   ffc011da0bd4d0fbf6390840d1e9275a
#
_cell.length_a   1.000
_cell.length_b   1.000
_cell.length_c   1.000
_cell.angle_alpha   90.00
_cell.angle_beta   90.00
_cell.angle_gamma   90.00
#
_symmetry.space_group_name_H-M   'P 1'
#
loop_
_entity.id
_entity.type
_entity.pdbx_description
1 polymer ?
#
loop_
_entity_poly.entity_id
_entity_poly.type
_entity_poly.pdbx_seq_one_letter_code
_entity_poly.pdbx_strand_id
1 'polypeptide(L)'
;IRKRLSGVKGGRFAQLCAPAHVYAILLSDVIGDPPDMIASGPAYPDSTTTAQAMALVSRYGLTLSPQALDLLEQEPPKVLDNVTTVITGSVAQLCRDAAARAEALGYRTCLLTDRLQCEAREAGRFLSAMAGTHAGKGEKTAYILGGETVVHLTGHGLGGRNQELALAAAEGLAGLEAVVASVGSDGTDGPTDAA
;
A
#
# COMPACT_ATOMS: atom_id res chain seq x y z
N ILE A 1 -5.17 4.68 16.92
CA ILE A 1 -6.15 4.05 17.84
C ILE A 1 -5.95 2.54 17.90
N ARG A 2 -6.07 1.81 16.75
CA ARG A 2 -6.00 0.33 16.71
C ARG A 2 -4.77 -0.28 17.40
N LYS A 3 -3.59 0.32 17.28
CA LYS A 3 -2.37 -0.12 17.94
C LYS A 3 -2.52 -0.13 19.48
N ARG A 4 -3.20 0.86 20.03
CA ARG A 4 -3.36 1.04 21.48
C ARG A 4 -4.39 0.11 22.08
N LEU A 5 -5.42 -0.27 21.31
CA LEU A 5 -6.45 -1.23 21.73
C LEU A 5 -6.00 -2.69 21.64
N SER A 6 -4.79 -2.94 21.18
CA SER A 6 -4.25 -4.30 21.00
C SER A 6 -3.13 -4.59 21.99
N GLY A 7 -3.18 -5.77 22.62
CA GLY A 7 -2.12 -6.25 23.50
C GLY A 7 -0.81 -6.65 22.79
N VAL A 8 -0.80 -6.72 21.44
CA VAL A 8 0.35 -7.21 20.67
C VAL A 8 0.84 -6.20 19.63
N LYS A 9 0.04 -5.20 19.23
CA LYS A 9 0.43 -4.20 18.23
C LYS A 9 1.22 -3.04 18.85
N GLY A 10 1.85 -2.21 18.01
CA GLY A 10 2.62 -1.05 18.48
C GLY A 10 3.83 -1.44 19.35
N GLY A 11 4.56 -2.47 18.95
CA GLY A 11 5.76 -2.93 19.66
C GLY A 11 5.53 -3.87 20.84
N ARG A 12 4.28 -4.03 21.28
CA ARG A 12 3.98 -4.83 22.48
C ARG A 12 4.30 -6.31 22.34
N PHE A 13 4.15 -6.89 21.13
CA PHE A 13 4.54 -8.28 20.89
C PHE A 13 6.03 -8.49 21.20
N ALA A 14 6.90 -7.66 20.64
CA ALA A 14 8.34 -7.79 20.89
C ALA A 14 8.69 -7.52 22.36
N GLN A 15 8.02 -6.58 23.01
CA GLN A 15 8.19 -6.33 24.44
C GLN A 15 7.81 -7.56 25.28
N LEU A 16 6.73 -8.25 24.93
CA LEU A 16 6.31 -9.49 25.60
C LEU A 16 7.26 -10.65 25.38
N CYS A 17 8.00 -10.65 24.25
CA CYS A 17 9.00 -11.68 23.96
C CYS A 17 10.30 -11.54 24.77
N ALA A 18 10.56 -10.36 25.36
CA ALA A 18 11.79 -10.13 26.10
C ALA A 18 11.99 -11.17 27.25
N PRO A 19 13.21 -11.70 27.45
CA PRO A 19 14.49 -11.30 26.86
C PRO A 19 14.83 -11.94 25.50
N ALA A 20 13.90 -12.69 24.88
CA ALA A 20 14.15 -13.32 23.59
C ALA A 20 14.30 -12.28 22.48
N HIS A 21 15.20 -12.54 21.54
CA HIS A 21 15.37 -11.70 20.36
C HIS A 21 14.34 -12.04 19.29
N VAL A 22 13.72 -11.01 18.69
CA VAL A 22 12.70 -11.12 17.65
C VAL A 22 13.29 -10.74 16.30
N TYR A 23 13.22 -11.63 15.32
CA TYR A 23 13.53 -11.32 13.93
C TYR A 23 12.24 -11.07 13.18
N ALA A 24 11.95 -9.82 12.85
CA ALA A 24 10.75 -9.42 12.13
C ALA A 24 11.04 -9.36 10.63
N ILE A 25 10.51 -10.31 9.88
CA ILE A 25 10.59 -10.36 8.41
C ILE A 25 9.29 -9.79 7.87
N LEU A 26 9.37 -8.65 7.17
CA LEU A 26 8.21 -7.89 6.72
C LEU A 26 8.08 -7.94 5.20
N LEU A 27 6.86 -8.15 4.73
CA LEU A 27 6.44 -7.85 3.38
C LEU A 27 5.51 -6.63 3.47
N SER A 28 5.84 -5.56 2.75
CA SER A 28 5.14 -4.27 2.87
C SER A 28 4.22 -4.03 1.68
N ASP A 29 2.96 -3.76 1.99
CA ASP A 29 1.95 -3.18 1.09
C ASP A 29 1.65 -1.70 1.42
N VAL A 30 2.37 -1.14 2.40
CA VAL A 30 2.19 0.24 2.87
C VAL A 30 3.14 1.17 2.13
N ILE A 31 2.61 2.25 1.57
CA ILE A 31 3.41 3.23 0.83
C ILE A 31 4.49 3.85 1.74
N GLY A 32 5.75 3.77 1.28
CA GLY A 32 6.91 4.28 2.00
C GLY A 32 7.46 3.35 3.07
N ASP A 33 6.88 2.16 3.21
CA ASP A 33 7.37 1.06 4.06
C ASP A 33 7.60 1.40 5.55
N PRO A 34 6.75 2.20 6.23
CA PRO A 34 6.96 2.53 7.63
C PRO A 34 6.71 1.29 8.50
N PRO A 35 7.73 0.73 9.19
CA PRO A 35 7.60 -0.56 9.88
C PRO A 35 6.58 -0.55 11.02
N ASP A 36 6.34 0.63 11.63
CA ASP A 36 5.32 0.79 12.66
C ASP A 36 3.88 0.77 12.12
N MET A 37 3.69 0.91 10.81
CA MET A 37 2.38 0.82 10.14
C MET A 37 2.11 -0.56 9.56
N ILE A 38 3.12 -1.26 9.08
CA ILE A 38 2.99 -2.62 8.52
C ILE A 38 2.44 -3.55 9.61
N ALA A 39 1.31 -4.21 9.33
CA ALA A 39 0.55 -5.02 10.28
C ALA A 39 0.26 -4.32 11.63
N SER A 40 0.35 -2.98 11.67
CA SER A 40 0.29 -2.13 12.87
C SER A 40 1.46 -2.34 13.84
N GLY A 41 2.64 -2.69 13.32
CA GLY A 41 3.92 -2.72 14.02
C GLY A 41 3.99 -3.61 15.26
N PRO A 42 3.75 -4.94 15.19
CA PRO A 42 3.84 -5.79 16.39
C PRO A 42 5.23 -5.79 17.02
N ALA A 43 6.26 -5.73 16.19
CA ALA A 43 7.66 -5.77 16.58
C ALA A 43 8.42 -4.47 16.25
N TYR A 44 7.73 -3.34 16.23
CA TYR A 44 8.34 -2.05 15.96
C TYR A 44 7.80 -0.97 16.92
N PRO A 45 8.64 -0.08 17.46
CA PRO A 45 8.19 0.97 18.38
C PRO A 45 7.13 1.86 17.75
N ASP A 46 6.11 2.22 18.51
CA ASP A 46 5.06 3.12 18.02
C ASP A 46 5.46 4.58 18.18
N SER A 47 5.59 5.30 17.07
CA SER A 47 5.91 6.73 17.05
C SER A 47 4.79 7.63 17.55
N THR A 48 3.53 7.13 17.59
CA THR A 48 2.36 7.95 17.98
C THR A 48 2.27 8.17 19.49
N THR A 49 1.67 9.28 19.90
CA THR A 49 1.49 9.66 21.31
C THR A 49 0.04 9.50 21.76
N THR A 50 -0.17 9.42 23.08
CA THR A 50 -1.52 9.45 23.68
C THR A 50 -2.29 10.71 23.28
N ALA A 51 -1.64 11.86 23.27
CA ALA A 51 -2.27 13.11 22.83
C ALA A 51 -2.80 13.04 21.40
N GLN A 52 -2.06 12.45 20.48
CA GLN A 52 -2.51 12.23 19.10
C GLN A 52 -3.68 11.25 19.03
N ALA A 53 -3.67 10.18 19.83
CA ALA A 53 -4.77 9.22 19.87
C ALA A 53 -6.05 9.86 20.40
N MET A 54 -5.98 10.64 21.48
CA MET A 54 -7.11 11.35 22.07
C MET A 54 -7.64 12.47 21.15
N ALA A 55 -6.77 13.17 20.44
CA ALA A 55 -7.17 14.15 19.43
C ALA A 55 -7.99 13.51 18.29
N LEU A 56 -7.69 12.27 17.90
CA LEU A 56 -8.50 11.53 16.92
C LEU A 56 -9.87 11.14 17.48
N VAL A 57 -9.95 10.72 18.75
CA VAL A 57 -11.22 10.43 19.40
C VAL A 57 -12.12 11.66 19.36
N SER A 58 -11.60 12.82 19.74
CA SER A 58 -12.32 14.08 19.71
C SER A 58 -12.70 14.51 18.28
N ARG A 59 -11.74 14.46 17.35
CA ARG A 59 -11.93 14.91 15.97
C ARG A 59 -13.04 14.14 15.23
N TYR A 60 -13.13 12.84 15.48
CA TYR A 60 -14.10 11.97 14.81
C TYR A 60 -15.32 11.63 15.68
N GLY A 61 -15.46 12.25 16.86
CA GLY A 61 -16.57 12.02 17.75
C GLY A 61 -16.74 10.54 18.15
N LEU A 62 -15.62 9.82 18.36
CA LEU A 62 -15.69 8.38 18.61
C LEU A 62 -16.26 8.10 20.00
N THR A 63 -17.32 7.30 20.06
CA THR A 63 -17.87 6.78 21.32
C THR A 63 -17.13 5.49 21.69
N LEU A 64 -16.34 5.53 22.74
CA LEU A 64 -15.54 4.41 23.22
C LEU A 64 -15.98 4.03 24.63
N SER A 65 -15.82 2.75 24.99
CA SER A 65 -16.04 2.31 26.37
C SER A 65 -14.97 2.89 27.31
N PRO A 66 -15.23 2.99 28.62
CA PRO A 66 -14.22 3.41 29.59
C PRO A 66 -12.93 2.61 29.48
N GLN A 67 -13.03 1.28 29.34
CA GLN A 67 -11.87 0.40 29.21
C GLN A 67 -11.05 0.71 27.94
N ALA A 68 -11.71 1.05 26.83
CA ALA A 68 -11.02 1.43 25.60
C ALA A 68 -10.31 2.79 25.76
N LEU A 69 -10.89 3.73 26.48
CA LEU A 69 -10.24 5.02 26.79
C LEU A 69 -9.01 4.82 27.66
N ASP A 70 -9.10 4.00 28.73
CA ASP A 70 -7.97 3.66 29.59
C ASP A 70 -6.80 3.04 28.78
N LEU A 71 -7.11 2.17 27.81
CA LEU A 71 -6.09 1.59 26.91
C LEU A 71 -5.47 2.63 25.98
N LEU A 72 -6.22 3.63 25.53
CA LEU A 72 -5.70 4.71 24.70
C LEU A 72 -4.72 5.62 25.46
N GLU A 73 -4.89 5.77 26.77
CA GLU A 73 -4.00 6.55 27.62
C GLU A 73 -2.65 5.87 27.87
N GLN A 74 -2.57 4.55 27.67
CA GLN A 74 -1.33 3.80 27.83
C GLN A 74 -0.39 4.02 26.65
N GLU A 75 0.80 4.58 26.89
CA GLU A 75 1.82 4.72 25.86
C GLU A 75 2.39 3.33 25.47
N PRO A 76 2.41 3.02 24.17
CA PRO A 76 3.11 1.83 23.69
C PRO A 76 4.63 2.00 23.80
N PRO A 77 5.42 0.92 23.68
CA PRO A 77 6.87 0.97 23.70
C PRO A 77 7.43 1.98 22.69
N LYS A 78 8.36 2.82 23.12
CA LYS A 78 9.05 3.81 22.28
C LYS A 78 10.43 3.32 21.85
N VAL A 79 10.98 2.37 22.55
CA VAL A 79 12.29 1.74 22.27
C VAL A 79 12.12 0.24 22.44
N LEU A 80 12.73 -0.51 21.55
CA LEU A 80 12.85 -1.96 21.60
C LEU A 80 14.30 -2.29 21.24
N ASP A 81 14.99 -3.03 22.12
CA ASP A 81 16.40 -3.42 21.97
C ASP A 81 16.56 -4.90 21.54
N ASN A 82 15.46 -5.63 21.55
CA ASN A 82 15.42 -7.06 21.24
C ASN A 82 14.86 -7.37 19.85
N VAL A 83 14.91 -6.44 18.88
CA VAL A 83 14.30 -6.63 17.54
C VAL A 83 15.30 -6.34 16.44
N THR A 84 15.37 -7.24 15.46
CA THR A 84 15.95 -6.97 14.14
C THR A 84 14.86 -7.03 13.10
N THR A 85 14.66 -5.94 12.35
CA THR A 85 13.63 -5.83 11.31
C THR A 85 14.25 -5.86 9.91
N VAL A 86 13.70 -6.69 9.03
CA VAL A 86 14.09 -6.77 7.62
C VAL A 86 12.84 -6.68 6.77
N ILE A 87 12.81 -5.75 5.80
CA ILE A 87 11.76 -5.66 4.79
C ILE A 87 12.24 -6.44 3.56
N THR A 88 11.57 -7.53 3.23
CA THR A 88 11.95 -8.47 2.15
C THR A 88 11.25 -8.16 0.83
N GLY A 89 10.20 -7.36 0.84
CA GLY A 89 9.50 -6.92 -0.36
C GLY A 89 8.63 -5.72 -0.08
N SER A 90 8.51 -4.87 -1.09
CA SER A 90 7.69 -3.66 -1.04
C SER A 90 7.23 -3.25 -2.44
N VAL A 91 6.27 -2.33 -2.52
CA VAL A 91 5.83 -1.74 -3.80
C VAL A 91 7.02 -1.13 -4.56
N ALA A 92 7.90 -0.43 -3.86
CA ALA A 92 9.10 0.16 -4.47
C ALA A 92 10.05 -0.90 -5.03
N GLN A 93 10.25 -2.03 -4.34
CA GLN A 93 11.06 -3.13 -4.85
C GLN A 93 10.41 -3.78 -6.06
N LEU A 94 9.11 -4.07 -6.00
CA LEU A 94 8.34 -4.64 -7.11
C LEU A 94 8.47 -3.78 -8.38
N CYS A 95 8.35 -2.45 -8.24
CA CYS A 95 8.51 -1.53 -9.36
C CYS A 95 9.93 -1.58 -9.96
N ARG A 96 10.98 -1.65 -9.13
CA ARG A 96 12.36 -1.79 -9.60
C ARG A 96 12.58 -3.11 -10.34
N ASP A 97 12.07 -4.21 -9.80
CA ASP A 97 12.21 -5.53 -10.40
C ASP A 97 11.45 -5.62 -11.75
N ALA A 98 10.26 -5.02 -11.81
CA ALA A 98 9.51 -4.89 -13.05
C ALA A 98 10.26 -4.06 -14.10
N ALA A 99 10.90 -2.95 -13.70
CA ALA A 99 11.73 -2.13 -14.57
C ALA A 99 12.91 -2.95 -15.12
N ALA A 100 13.67 -3.59 -14.25
CA ALA A 100 14.82 -4.43 -14.66
C ALA A 100 14.39 -5.56 -15.60
N ARG A 101 13.22 -6.17 -15.35
CA ARG A 101 12.70 -7.20 -16.23
C ARG A 101 12.28 -6.66 -17.59
N ALA A 102 11.64 -5.49 -17.65
CA ALA A 102 11.26 -4.85 -18.90
C ALA A 102 12.50 -4.46 -19.74
N GLU A 103 13.56 -3.95 -19.10
CA GLU A 103 14.84 -3.65 -19.75
C GLU A 103 15.47 -4.91 -20.37
N ALA A 104 15.46 -6.03 -19.63
CA ALA A 104 15.95 -7.32 -20.15
C ALA A 104 15.13 -7.84 -21.34
N LEU A 105 13.89 -7.37 -21.51
CA LEU A 105 13.02 -7.65 -22.65
C LEU A 105 13.15 -6.61 -23.79
N GLY A 106 14.09 -5.67 -23.67
CA GLY A 106 14.37 -4.66 -24.69
C GLY A 106 13.46 -3.44 -24.66
N TYR A 107 12.78 -3.17 -23.55
CA TYR A 107 12.05 -1.93 -23.37
C TYR A 107 12.94 -0.85 -22.74
N ARG A 108 12.72 0.39 -23.14
CA ARG A 108 13.15 1.54 -22.36
C ARG A 108 12.19 1.70 -21.18
N THR A 109 12.70 1.74 -19.96
CA THR A 109 11.85 1.84 -18.77
C THR A 109 11.76 3.27 -18.23
N CYS A 110 10.62 3.61 -17.68
CA CYS A 110 10.41 4.84 -16.95
C CYS A 110 9.59 4.53 -15.69
N LEU A 111 10.23 4.54 -14.53
CA LEU A 111 9.55 4.47 -13.25
C LEU A 111 8.98 5.86 -12.94
N LEU A 112 7.66 6.00 -13.05
CA LEU A 112 6.96 7.27 -12.82
C LEU A 112 6.78 7.55 -11.33
N THR A 113 6.35 6.54 -10.58
CA THR A 113 6.15 6.65 -9.13
C THR A 113 5.98 5.27 -8.50
N ASP A 114 6.37 5.13 -7.25
CA ASP A 114 6.05 3.99 -6.37
C ASP A 114 5.05 4.38 -5.26
N ARG A 115 4.41 5.57 -5.39
CA ARG A 115 3.54 6.18 -4.37
C ARG A 115 2.22 6.69 -4.93
N LEU A 116 1.71 6.06 -5.98
CA LEU A 116 0.46 6.46 -6.61
C LEU A 116 -0.69 6.34 -5.60
N GLN A 117 -1.41 7.44 -5.39
CA GLN A 117 -2.59 7.49 -4.54
C GLN A 117 -3.66 8.34 -5.23
N CYS A 118 -4.62 7.67 -5.85
CA CYS A 118 -5.76 8.34 -6.49
C CYS A 118 -6.88 7.31 -6.72
N GLU A 119 -7.99 7.74 -7.28
CA GLU A 119 -9.00 6.82 -7.76
C GLU A 119 -8.46 6.00 -8.94
N ALA A 120 -8.76 4.69 -8.95
CA ALA A 120 -8.32 3.75 -9.96
C ALA A 120 -8.73 4.18 -11.37
N ARG A 121 -9.96 4.67 -11.51
CA ARG A 121 -10.50 5.20 -12.77
C ARG A 121 -9.67 6.35 -13.33
N GLU A 122 -9.25 7.28 -12.47
CA GLU A 122 -8.47 8.44 -12.90
C GLU A 122 -7.03 8.04 -13.26
N ALA A 123 -6.46 7.05 -12.55
CA ALA A 123 -5.18 6.46 -12.95
C ALA A 123 -5.27 5.82 -14.35
N GLY A 124 -6.32 5.05 -14.63
CA GLY A 124 -6.55 4.44 -15.94
C GLY A 124 -6.65 5.47 -17.07
N ARG A 125 -7.44 6.52 -16.87
CA ARG A 125 -7.57 7.64 -17.82
C ARG A 125 -6.25 8.36 -18.06
N PHE A 126 -5.50 8.61 -17.01
CA PHE A 126 -4.17 9.23 -17.12
C PHE A 126 -3.21 8.36 -17.94
N LEU A 127 -3.16 7.06 -17.68
CA LEU A 127 -2.30 6.11 -18.40
C LEU A 127 -2.67 6.01 -19.87
N SER A 128 -3.95 5.97 -20.21
CA SER A 128 -4.41 5.95 -21.61
C SER A 128 -4.09 7.27 -22.35
N ALA A 129 -4.19 8.41 -21.67
CA ALA A 129 -3.79 9.71 -22.23
C ALA A 129 -2.27 9.76 -22.48
N MET A 130 -1.46 9.21 -21.57
CA MET A 130 -0.02 9.04 -21.79
C MET A 130 0.26 8.15 -23.00
N ALA A 131 -0.43 7.01 -23.11
CA ALA A 131 -0.30 6.12 -24.25
C ALA A 131 -0.61 6.84 -25.57
N GLY A 132 -1.67 7.63 -25.64
CA GLY A 132 -2.02 8.43 -26.81
C GLY A 132 -0.92 9.43 -27.22
N THR A 133 -0.16 9.95 -26.24
CA THR A 133 0.95 10.86 -26.50
C THR A 133 2.22 10.14 -27.00
N HIS A 134 2.45 8.90 -26.58
CA HIS A 134 3.72 8.20 -26.76
C HIS A 134 3.64 7.00 -27.71
N ALA A 135 2.46 6.42 -27.97
CA ALA A 135 2.29 5.32 -28.91
C ALA A 135 2.71 5.68 -30.33
N GLY A 136 3.19 4.71 -31.09
CA GLY A 136 3.56 4.87 -32.48
C GLY A 136 4.88 5.61 -32.75
N LYS A 137 5.68 5.93 -31.72
CA LYS A 137 6.97 6.63 -31.89
C LYS A 137 8.15 5.68 -32.17
N GLY A 138 7.88 4.39 -32.40
CA GLY A 138 8.90 3.40 -32.77
C GLY A 138 9.76 2.90 -31.61
N GLU A 139 9.63 3.45 -30.42
CA GLU A 139 10.34 3.00 -29.21
C GLU A 139 9.45 2.11 -28.35
N LYS A 140 9.96 0.94 -27.95
CA LYS A 140 9.31 0.12 -26.93
C LYS A 140 9.58 0.73 -25.56
N THR A 141 8.61 1.41 -25.00
CA THR A 141 8.73 2.02 -23.67
C THR A 141 7.77 1.37 -22.68
N ALA A 142 8.26 1.05 -21.48
CA ALA A 142 7.46 0.58 -20.34
C ALA A 142 7.42 1.67 -19.26
N TYR A 143 6.24 2.18 -19.01
CA TYR A 143 5.98 3.08 -17.88
C TYR A 143 5.53 2.26 -16.69
N ILE A 144 6.20 2.41 -15.56
CA ILE A 144 5.98 1.60 -14.35
C ILE A 144 5.49 2.52 -13.24
N LEU A 145 4.41 2.11 -12.61
CA LEU A 145 3.82 2.81 -11.47
C LEU A 145 3.51 1.78 -10.38
N GLY A 146 3.69 2.17 -9.15
CA GLY A 146 3.28 1.43 -7.97
C GLY A 146 2.57 2.33 -6.98
N GLY A 147 1.80 1.75 -6.11
CA GLY A 147 1.05 2.50 -5.09
C GLY A 147 -0.21 1.78 -4.66
N GLU A 148 -1.15 2.53 -4.11
CA GLU A 148 -2.44 2.05 -3.64
C GLU A 148 -3.55 2.94 -4.21
N THR A 149 -4.27 2.45 -5.23
CA THR A 149 -5.44 3.15 -5.75
C THR A 149 -6.69 2.78 -4.96
N VAL A 150 -7.70 3.62 -5.02
CA VAL A 150 -9.01 3.41 -4.37
C VAL A 150 -10.13 3.41 -5.39
N VAL A 151 -11.28 2.85 -5.02
CA VAL A 151 -12.51 2.91 -5.80
C VAL A 151 -13.60 3.60 -4.98
N HIS A 152 -14.24 4.59 -5.56
CA HIS A 152 -15.46 5.15 -5.00
C HIS A 152 -16.66 4.31 -5.45
N LEU A 153 -17.18 3.48 -4.53
CA LEU A 153 -18.27 2.57 -4.83
C LEU A 153 -19.59 3.34 -5.08
N THR A 154 -20.11 3.23 -6.30
CA THR A 154 -21.39 3.83 -6.69
C THR A 154 -22.43 2.80 -7.15
N GLY A 155 -22.04 1.55 -7.35
CA GLY A 155 -22.84 0.44 -7.85
C GLY A 155 -22.76 -0.80 -6.97
N HIS A 156 -23.34 -1.88 -7.48
CA HIS A 156 -23.38 -3.20 -6.82
C HIS A 156 -22.68 -4.29 -7.63
N GLY A 157 -21.85 -3.90 -8.62
CA GLY A 157 -21.07 -4.83 -9.44
C GLY A 157 -19.93 -5.50 -8.65
N LEU A 158 -19.42 -6.57 -9.23
CA LEU A 158 -18.19 -7.23 -8.76
C LEU A 158 -17.00 -6.59 -9.45
N GLY A 159 -15.83 -6.64 -8.77
CA GLY A 159 -14.57 -6.10 -9.28
C GLY A 159 -13.76 -5.46 -8.19
N GLY A 160 -12.68 -4.84 -8.59
CA GLY A 160 -11.76 -4.14 -7.70
C GLY A 160 -11.01 -3.03 -8.41
N ARG A 161 -10.03 -2.45 -7.70
CA ARG A 161 -9.27 -1.29 -8.17
C ARG A 161 -8.44 -1.57 -9.43
N ASN A 162 -7.90 -2.78 -9.59
CA ASN A 162 -7.10 -3.13 -10.76
C ASN A 162 -7.98 -3.28 -12.00
N GLN A 163 -9.14 -3.93 -11.86
CA GLN A 163 -10.12 -4.04 -12.95
C GLN A 163 -10.68 -2.66 -13.33
N GLU A 164 -11.02 -1.82 -12.36
CA GLU A 164 -11.51 -0.46 -12.60
C GLU A 164 -10.47 0.40 -13.35
N LEU A 165 -9.20 0.30 -12.98
CA LEU A 165 -8.10 0.99 -13.64
C LEU A 165 -7.95 0.53 -15.09
N ALA A 166 -7.87 -0.79 -15.30
CA ALA A 166 -7.69 -1.38 -16.62
C ALA A 166 -8.88 -1.06 -17.55
N LEU A 167 -10.11 -1.16 -17.04
CA LEU A 167 -11.32 -0.83 -17.77
C LEU A 167 -11.37 0.65 -18.18
N ALA A 168 -11.02 1.55 -17.24
CA ALA A 168 -10.99 2.99 -17.52
C ALA A 168 -9.89 3.37 -18.52
N ALA A 169 -8.80 2.60 -18.60
CA ALA A 169 -7.77 2.79 -19.61
C ALA A 169 -8.20 2.28 -21.00
N ALA A 170 -8.98 1.19 -21.05
CA ALA A 170 -9.30 0.50 -22.29
C ALA A 170 -9.97 1.40 -23.35
N GLU A 171 -10.84 2.31 -22.93
CA GLU A 171 -11.53 3.25 -23.83
C GLU A 171 -10.54 4.16 -24.55
N GLY A 172 -9.57 4.71 -23.85
CA GLY A 172 -8.56 5.62 -24.44
C GLY A 172 -7.42 4.88 -25.16
N LEU A 173 -7.35 3.55 -25.07
CA LEU A 173 -6.35 2.74 -25.78
C LEU A 173 -6.84 2.24 -27.15
N ALA A 174 -8.10 2.43 -27.47
CA ALA A 174 -8.66 1.92 -28.72
C ALA A 174 -7.88 2.42 -29.95
N GLY A 175 -7.37 1.48 -30.74
CA GLY A 175 -6.58 1.79 -31.95
C GLY A 175 -5.11 2.16 -31.70
N LEU A 176 -4.62 2.14 -30.47
CA LEU A 176 -3.23 2.41 -30.12
C LEU A 176 -2.43 1.09 -29.98
N GLU A 177 -1.16 1.10 -30.41
CA GLU A 177 -0.22 0.03 -30.09
C GLU A 177 0.32 0.19 -28.66
N ALA A 178 -0.57 0.04 -27.69
CA ALA A 178 -0.26 0.20 -26.27
C ALA A 178 -1.11 -0.76 -25.42
N VAL A 179 -0.58 -1.13 -24.27
CA VAL A 179 -1.26 -1.98 -23.27
C VAL A 179 -1.13 -1.30 -21.91
N VAL A 180 -2.21 -1.29 -21.15
CA VAL A 180 -2.21 -0.97 -19.72
C VAL A 180 -2.57 -2.24 -18.94
N ALA A 181 -1.74 -2.58 -17.97
CA ALA A 181 -1.98 -3.69 -17.04
C ALA A 181 -1.96 -3.16 -15.61
N SER A 182 -2.84 -3.67 -14.78
CA SER A 182 -2.87 -3.39 -13.33
C SER A 182 -2.96 -4.71 -12.57
N VAL A 183 -2.11 -4.86 -11.54
CA VAL A 183 -1.95 -6.11 -10.81
C VAL A 183 -1.90 -5.83 -9.31
N GLY A 184 -2.66 -6.58 -8.52
CA GLY A 184 -2.55 -6.61 -7.07
C GLY A 184 -1.44 -7.57 -6.65
N SER A 185 -0.46 -7.09 -5.88
CA SER A 185 0.67 -7.91 -5.41
C SER A 185 0.27 -9.00 -4.41
N ASP A 186 -0.91 -8.88 -3.81
CA ASP A 186 -1.52 -9.87 -2.91
C ASP A 186 -2.32 -10.95 -3.65
N GLY A 187 -2.46 -10.83 -4.99
CA GLY A 187 -3.21 -11.79 -5.82
C GLY A 187 -4.72 -11.65 -5.73
N THR A 188 -5.24 -10.56 -5.16
CA THR A 188 -6.68 -10.30 -5.05
C THR A 188 -7.06 -8.94 -5.63
N ASP A 189 -8.31 -8.79 -6.08
CA ASP A 189 -8.81 -7.52 -6.63
C ASP A 189 -10.27 -7.25 -6.23
N GLY A 190 -10.56 -7.24 -4.92
CA GLY A 190 -11.90 -7.06 -4.40
C GLY A 190 -12.81 -8.27 -4.64
N PRO A 191 -14.14 -8.14 -4.48
CA PRO A 191 -15.07 -9.24 -4.71
C PRO A 191 -15.22 -9.51 -6.22
N THR A 192 -14.48 -10.48 -6.73
CA THR A 192 -14.47 -10.89 -8.14
C THR A 192 -14.12 -12.37 -8.26
N ASP A 193 -14.57 -13.00 -9.34
CA ASP A 193 -14.18 -14.33 -9.79
C ASP A 193 -13.07 -14.27 -10.88
N ALA A 194 -12.75 -13.08 -11.33
CA ALA A 194 -11.69 -12.79 -12.30
C ALA A 194 -10.43 -12.28 -11.59
N ALA A 195 -9.61 -13.19 -11.03
CA ALA A 195 -8.36 -12.88 -10.38
C ALA A 195 -7.16 -13.26 -11.28
#